data_d3255775bb9132a671940f21f4c9bb4b
#
_entry.id   d3255775bb9132a671940f21f4c9bb4b
#
_cell.length_a   1.000
_cell.length_b   1.000
_cell.length_c   1.000
_cell.angle_alpha   90.00
_cell.angle_beta   90.00
_cell.angle_gamma   90.00
#
_symmetry.space_group_name_H-M   'P 1'
#
loop_
_entity.id
_entity.type
_entity.pdbx_description
1 polymer ?
#
loop_
_entity_poly.entity_id
_entity_poly.type
_entity_poly.pdbx_seq_one_letter_code
_entity_poly.pdbx_strand_id
1 'polypeptide(L)'
;MRTINITFIILVSALSQILDASLELPRVIGSNMVLQRNAVSPIWGKGDPGNEVTVTILNQIKKTKISDNGKWMVNLDPIKAGGPYEMKISSPSDEIILTNILIGEVWVCSGQSNMEWSVKASKNPAEEIDNAKYPSIRLFHVP
;
A
#
# COMPACT_ATOMS: atom_id res chain seq x y z
N MET A 1 56.99 -34.36 -32.08
CA MET A 1 56.45 -33.18 -31.42
C MET A 1 54.95 -33.29 -31.48
N ARG A 2 54.32 -33.55 -30.33
CA ARG A 2 52.84 -33.62 -30.19
C ARG A 2 52.35 -32.28 -29.70
N THR A 3 51.55 -31.56 -30.49
CA THR A 3 50.87 -30.35 -30.12
C THR A 3 49.62 -30.71 -29.33
N ILE A 4 49.58 -30.29 -28.06
CA ILE A 4 48.42 -30.43 -27.20
C ILE A 4 47.53 -29.21 -27.43
N ASN A 5 46.34 -29.41 -28.05
CA ASN A 5 45.33 -28.38 -28.16
C ASN A 5 44.52 -28.34 -26.84
N ILE A 6 44.74 -27.28 -26.07
CA ILE A 6 43.92 -26.99 -24.85
C ILE A 6 42.71 -26.20 -25.31
N THR A 7 41.56 -26.88 -25.39
CA THR A 7 40.28 -26.23 -25.62
C THR A 7 39.81 -25.65 -24.29
N PHE A 8 39.86 -24.33 -24.16
CA PHE A 8 39.37 -23.59 -22.96
C PHE A 8 37.83 -23.52 -23.04
N ILE A 9 37.15 -24.36 -22.28
CA ILE A 9 35.68 -24.31 -22.14
C ILE A 9 35.36 -23.19 -21.13
N ILE A 10 34.95 -22.03 -21.64
CA ILE A 10 34.40 -20.94 -20.81
C ILE A 10 32.98 -21.35 -20.44
N LEU A 11 32.81 -21.84 -19.21
CA LEU A 11 31.52 -22.07 -18.60
C LEU A 11 30.97 -20.71 -18.17
N VAL A 12 30.21 -20.07 -19.06
CA VAL A 12 29.44 -18.87 -18.72
C VAL A 12 28.26 -19.31 -17.85
N SER A 13 28.46 -19.32 -16.54
CA SER A 13 27.33 -19.41 -15.58
C SER A 13 26.52 -18.12 -15.69
N ALA A 14 25.42 -18.16 -16.44
CA ALA A 14 24.39 -17.13 -16.41
C ALA A 14 23.80 -17.14 -15.02
N LEU A 15 24.32 -16.28 -14.14
CA LEU A 15 23.72 -15.95 -12.86
C LEU A 15 22.47 -15.15 -13.19
N SER A 16 21.34 -15.83 -13.42
CA SER A 16 20.03 -15.19 -13.45
C SER A 16 19.81 -14.58 -12.06
N GLN A 17 20.08 -13.29 -11.93
CA GLN A 17 19.61 -12.53 -10.79
C GLN A 17 18.09 -12.54 -10.89
N ILE A 18 17.46 -13.37 -10.07
CA ILE A 18 16.04 -13.26 -9.80
C ILE A 18 15.91 -11.91 -9.10
N LEU A 19 15.55 -10.85 -9.83
CA LEU A 19 15.06 -9.63 -9.25
C LEU A 19 13.71 -10.01 -8.62
N ASP A 20 13.71 -10.40 -7.35
CA ASP A 20 12.49 -10.50 -6.58
C ASP A 20 11.89 -9.09 -6.54
N ALA A 21 10.82 -8.88 -7.30
CA ALA A 21 10.10 -7.63 -7.23
C ALA A 21 9.34 -7.61 -5.91
N SER A 22 9.77 -6.75 -5.01
CA SER A 22 9.13 -6.45 -3.74
C SER A 22 7.66 -6.05 -3.95
N LEU A 23 6.81 -6.31 -2.96
CA LEU A 23 5.44 -5.82 -2.94
C LEU A 23 5.43 -4.28 -2.95
N GLU A 24 4.73 -3.70 -3.91
CA GLU A 24 4.55 -2.25 -4.01
C GLU A 24 3.10 -1.87 -3.73
N LEU A 25 2.91 -0.91 -2.84
CA LEU A 25 1.60 -0.34 -2.53
C LEU A 25 1.47 1.08 -3.09
N PRO A 26 0.27 1.49 -3.56
CA PRO A 26 0.04 2.88 -3.92
C PRO A 26 0.06 3.76 -2.68
N ARG A 27 0.42 5.03 -2.84
CA ARG A 27 0.59 5.98 -1.72
C ARG A 27 -0.63 6.12 -0.80
N VAL A 28 -1.83 5.83 -1.32
CA VAL A 28 -3.08 5.89 -0.55
C VAL A 28 -3.23 4.69 0.40
N ILE A 29 -2.54 3.58 0.14
CA ILE A 29 -2.54 2.39 1.00
C ILE A 29 -1.24 2.40 1.82
N GLY A 30 -1.34 2.72 3.08
CA GLY A 30 -0.18 2.86 3.96
C GLY A 30 -0.57 2.96 5.43
N SER A 31 0.42 2.99 6.30
CA SER A 31 0.19 3.26 7.72
C SER A 31 -0.49 4.62 7.90
N ASN A 32 -1.34 4.73 8.92
CA ASN A 32 -2.18 5.89 9.23
C ASN A 32 -3.32 6.15 8.24
N MET A 33 -3.63 5.25 7.30
CA MET A 33 -4.80 5.40 6.42
C MET A 33 -6.12 5.21 7.19
N VAL A 34 -7.20 5.66 6.55
CA VAL A 34 -8.58 5.38 6.99
C VAL A 34 -9.28 4.59 5.88
N LEU A 35 -9.90 3.47 6.24
CA LEU A 35 -10.79 2.72 5.35
C LEU A 35 -12.24 3.07 5.63
N GLN A 36 -13.07 3.12 4.58
CA GLN A 36 -14.49 3.41 4.71
C GLN A 36 -15.19 2.34 5.53
N ARG A 37 -15.89 2.74 6.59
CA ARG A 37 -16.70 1.83 7.42
C ARG A 37 -17.91 1.30 6.65
N ASN A 38 -18.37 0.10 7.01
CA ASN A 38 -19.58 -0.54 6.50
C ASN A 38 -19.63 -0.67 4.96
N ALA A 39 -18.47 -0.62 4.31
CA ALA A 39 -18.35 -0.78 2.86
C ALA A 39 -17.25 -1.79 2.53
N VAL A 40 -17.36 -2.41 1.35
CA VAL A 40 -16.27 -3.22 0.79
C VAL A 40 -15.09 -2.29 0.49
N SER A 41 -13.92 -2.65 1.00
CA SER A 41 -12.71 -1.83 0.84
C SER A 41 -11.69 -2.59 -0.01
N PRO A 42 -11.38 -2.12 -1.24
CA PRO A 42 -10.35 -2.73 -2.06
C PRO A 42 -8.96 -2.39 -1.50
N ILE A 43 -8.09 -3.41 -1.46
CA ILE A 43 -6.65 -3.27 -1.18
C ILE A 43 -5.93 -3.83 -2.39
N TRP A 44 -4.99 -3.07 -2.95
CA TRP A 44 -4.31 -3.41 -4.19
C TRP A 44 -2.86 -2.96 -4.22
N GLY A 45 -2.12 -3.52 -5.16
CA GLY A 45 -0.72 -3.18 -5.36
C GLY A 45 -0.12 -3.88 -6.55
N LYS A 46 1.20 -3.94 -6.55
CA LYS A 46 2.00 -4.68 -7.53
C LYS A 46 2.91 -5.68 -6.83
N GLY A 47 3.48 -6.60 -7.59
CA GLY A 47 4.45 -7.59 -7.14
C GLY A 47 4.76 -8.57 -8.26
N ASP A 48 5.45 -9.66 -7.95
CA ASP A 48 5.88 -10.67 -8.92
C ASP A 48 4.71 -11.48 -9.48
N PRO A 49 4.54 -11.52 -10.80
CA PRO A 49 3.51 -12.32 -11.45
C PRO A 49 3.52 -13.78 -10.99
N GLY A 50 2.34 -14.31 -10.74
CA GLY A 50 2.16 -15.70 -10.33
C GLY A 50 2.24 -15.96 -8.83
N ASN A 51 2.85 -15.09 -8.03
CA ASN A 51 2.88 -15.23 -6.58
C ASN A 51 1.49 -14.99 -5.97
N GLU A 52 1.22 -15.63 -4.82
CA GLU A 52 0.02 -15.40 -4.02
C GLU A 52 0.29 -14.24 -3.05
N VAL A 53 -0.65 -13.29 -2.96
CA VAL A 53 -0.67 -12.25 -1.94
C VAL A 53 -1.76 -12.57 -0.93
N THR A 54 -1.41 -12.47 0.34
CA THR A 54 -2.34 -12.61 1.47
C THR A 54 -2.43 -11.28 2.20
N VAL A 55 -3.65 -10.78 2.39
CA VAL A 55 -3.96 -9.58 3.18
C VAL A 55 -4.73 -10.01 4.42
N THR A 56 -4.22 -9.64 5.59
CA THR A 56 -4.81 -9.96 6.88
C THR A 56 -5.10 -8.68 7.66
N ILE A 57 -6.33 -8.52 8.12
CA ILE A 57 -6.73 -7.45 9.04
C ILE A 57 -7.84 -7.97 9.95
N LEU A 58 -7.73 -7.79 11.27
CA LEU A 58 -8.67 -8.35 12.24
C LEU A 58 -8.83 -9.88 12.04
N ASN A 59 -10.07 -10.32 11.84
CA ASN A 59 -10.41 -11.73 11.57
C ASN A 59 -10.54 -12.06 10.07
N GLN A 60 -10.19 -11.13 9.18
CA GLN A 60 -10.25 -11.34 7.74
C GLN A 60 -8.90 -11.76 7.19
N ILE A 61 -8.88 -12.81 6.38
CA ILE A 61 -7.74 -13.27 5.60
C ILE A 61 -8.21 -13.36 4.15
N LYS A 62 -7.68 -12.50 3.28
CA LYS A 62 -8.01 -12.46 1.85
C LYS A 62 -6.80 -12.82 1.03
N LYS A 63 -6.97 -13.65 0.01
CA LYS A 63 -5.91 -14.12 -0.85
C LYS A 63 -6.22 -13.83 -2.30
N THR A 64 -5.19 -13.53 -3.07
CA THR A 64 -5.28 -13.37 -4.51
C THR A 64 -3.95 -13.73 -5.17
N LYS A 65 -3.98 -14.03 -6.45
CA LYS A 65 -2.78 -14.27 -7.25
C LYS A 65 -2.41 -13.01 -8.02
N ILE A 66 -1.13 -12.69 -8.06
CA ILE A 66 -0.61 -11.57 -8.86
C ILE A 66 -0.75 -11.95 -10.32
N SER A 67 -1.41 -11.11 -11.10
CA SER A 67 -1.63 -11.30 -12.54
C SER A 67 -0.35 -11.11 -13.35
N ASP A 68 -0.37 -11.53 -14.62
CA ASP A 68 0.81 -11.46 -15.50
C ASP A 68 1.33 -10.03 -15.72
N ASN A 69 0.48 -9.01 -15.50
CA ASN A 69 0.87 -7.59 -15.56
C ASN A 69 1.40 -7.05 -14.21
N GLY A 70 1.66 -7.93 -13.24
CA GLY A 70 2.20 -7.58 -11.94
C GLY A 70 1.21 -6.94 -10.97
N LYS A 71 -0.10 -6.91 -11.26
CA LYS A 71 -1.12 -6.28 -10.40
C LYS A 71 -1.89 -7.31 -9.59
N TRP A 72 -2.29 -6.91 -8.40
CA TRP A 72 -3.17 -7.70 -7.54
C TRP A 72 -4.20 -6.81 -6.83
N MET A 73 -5.31 -7.39 -6.43
CA MET A 73 -6.35 -6.74 -5.63
C MET A 73 -7.11 -7.79 -4.82
N VAL A 74 -7.45 -7.42 -3.59
CA VAL A 74 -8.43 -8.13 -2.75
C VAL A 74 -9.49 -7.15 -2.28
N ASN A 75 -10.66 -7.65 -1.94
CA ASN A 75 -11.74 -6.88 -1.35
C ASN A 75 -11.93 -7.33 0.11
N LEU A 76 -11.76 -6.40 1.03
CA LEU A 76 -12.12 -6.62 2.43
C LEU A 76 -13.63 -6.51 2.59
N ASP A 77 -14.20 -7.39 3.41
CA ASP A 77 -15.60 -7.30 3.78
C ASP A 77 -15.85 -6.05 4.63
N PRO A 78 -17.09 -5.56 4.69
CA PRO A 78 -17.44 -4.39 5.49
C PRO A 78 -17.00 -4.52 6.96
N ILE A 79 -16.31 -3.52 7.46
CA ILE A 79 -15.83 -3.43 8.85
C ILE A 79 -16.55 -2.27 9.54
N LYS A 80 -16.93 -2.45 10.80
CA LYS A 80 -17.48 -1.37 11.62
C LYS A 80 -16.40 -0.36 12.00
N ALA A 81 -16.81 0.89 12.25
CA ALA A 81 -15.90 1.93 12.72
C ALA A 81 -15.11 1.48 13.96
N GLY A 82 -13.83 1.84 13.99
CA GLY A 82 -12.93 1.50 15.08
C GLY A 82 -11.46 1.63 14.69
N GLY A 83 -10.61 1.11 15.54
CA GLY A 83 -9.14 1.16 15.38
C GLY A 83 -8.48 1.85 16.59
N PRO A 84 -7.15 2.03 16.54
CA PRO A 84 -6.27 1.67 15.41
C PRO A 84 -6.06 0.16 15.26
N TYR A 85 -5.95 -0.28 14.02
CA TYR A 85 -5.68 -1.67 13.64
C TYR A 85 -4.37 -1.80 12.90
N GLU A 86 -3.91 -3.04 12.77
CA GLU A 86 -2.78 -3.43 11.93
C GLU A 86 -3.28 -4.26 10.75
N MET A 87 -2.67 -4.05 9.58
CA MET A 87 -2.87 -4.85 8.38
C MET A 87 -1.55 -5.43 7.94
N LYS A 88 -1.52 -6.73 7.71
CA LYS A 88 -0.38 -7.45 7.17
C LYS A 88 -0.67 -7.83 5.72
N ILE A 89 0.27 -7.54 4.84
CA ILE A 89 0.25 -7.90 3.43
C ILE A 89 1.51 -8.72 3.18
N SER A 90 1.36 -9.96 2.74
CA SER A 90 2.49 -10.87 2.55
C SER A 90 2.44 -11.61 1.22
N SER A 91 3.60 -11.87 0.65
CA SER A 91 3.86 -12.77 -0.45
C SER A 91 4.94 -13.78 -0.04
N PRO A 92 5.31 -14.76 -0.88
CA PRO A 92 6.39 -15.71 -0.54
C PRO A 92 7.74 -15.05 -0.24
N SER A 93 8.02 -13.89 -0.86
CA SER A 93 9.32 -13.19 -0.78
C SER A 93 9.29 -11.92 0.07
N ASP A 94 8.10 -11.38 0.43
CA ASP A 94 8.02 -10.06 1.06
C ASP A 94 6.83 -9.95 2.02
N GLU A 95 6.97 -9.06 3.00
CA GLU A 95 5.95 -8.78 4.00
C GLU A 95 5.92 -7.28 4.34
N ILE A 96 4.74 -6.69 4.27
CA ILE A 96 4.48 -5.30 4.63
C ILE A 96 3.49 -5.27 5.81
N ILE A 97 3.86 -4.57 6.88
CA ILE A 97 2.99 -4.34 8.03
C ILE A 97 2.59 -2.87 8.05
N LEU A 98 1.29 -2.62 7.91
CA LEU A 98 0.70 -1.28 7.98
C LEU A 98 0.06 -1.11 9.35
N THR A 99 0.45 -0.05 10.05
CA THR A 99 0.00 0.23 11.42
C THR A 99 -0.90 1.44 11.51
N ASN A 100 -1.59 1.59 12.63
CA ASN A 100 -2.45 2.75 12.94
C ASN A 100 -3.54 2.99 11.88
N ILE A 101 -4.17 1.91 11.40
CA ILE A 101 -5.27 1.97 10.45
C ILE A 101 -6.57 2.25 11.20
N LEU A 102 -7.30 3.25 10.78
CA LEU A 102 -8.64 3.54 11.29
C LEU A 102 -9.70 3.05 10.29
N ILE A 103 -10.84 2.64 10.81
CA ILE A 103 -12.06 2.40 10.04
C ILE A 103 -13.04 3.49 10.40
N GLY A 104 -13.43 4.33 9.45
CA GLY A 104 -14.24 5.51 9.69
C GLY A 104 -14.91 6.05 8.45
N GLU A 105 -15.24 7.33 8.45
CA GLU A 105 -15.77 8.02 7.27
C GLU A 105 -14.62 8.54 6.40
N VAL A 106 -14.72 8.29 5.11
CA VAL A 106 -13.78 8.81 4.11
C VAL A 106 -14.48 9.84 3.26
N TRP A 107 -13.98 11.07 3.29
CA TRP A 107 -14.50 12.20 2.52
C TRP A 107 -13.57 12.52 1.37
N VAL A 108 -14.14 12.68 0.17
CA VAL A 108 -13.42 13.21 -0.99
C VAL A 108 -13.76 14.69 -1.09
N CYS A 109 -12.77 15.52 -0.84
CA CYS A 109 -12.89 16.98 -0.92
C CYS A 109 -12.26 17.43 -2.26
N SER A 110 -13.09 17.95 -3.15
CA SER A 110 -12.67 18.44 -4.48
C SER A 110 -13.50 19.66 -4.86
N GLY A 111 -13.00 20.47 -5.75
CA GLY A 111 -13.68 21.66 -6.21
C GLY A 111 -12.78 22.64 -6.94
N GLN A 112 -13.12 23.92 -6.86
CA GLN A 112 -12.37 25.03 -7.47
C GLN A 112 -11.55 25.77 -6.40
N SER A 113 -11.18 27.02 -6.68
CA SER A 113 -10.30 27.86 -5.85
C SER A 113 -10.66 27.91 -4.36
N ASN A 114 -11.94 27.78 -3.99
CA ASN A 114 -12.33 27.72 -2.58
C ASN A 114 -11.81 26.49 -1.83
N MET A 115 -11.45 25.41 -2.53
CA MET A 115 -10.84 24.22 -1.93
C MET A 115 -9.34 24.41 -1.62
N GLU A 116 -8.73 25.43 -2.19
CA GLU A 116 -7.35 25.85 -1.86
C GLU A 116 -7.29 26.83 -0.71
N TRP A 117 -8.46 27.32 -0.23
CA TRP A 117 -8.54 28.31 0.82
C TRP A 117 -8.01 27.74 2.14
N SER A 118 -6.87 28.24 2.57
CA SER A 118 -6.24 27.75 3.79
C SER A 118 -6.89 28.33 5.04
N VAL A 119 -6.83 27.61 6.18
CA VAL A 119 -7.27 28.09 7.48
C VAL A 119 -6.58 29.39 7.87
N LYS A 120 -5.32 29.61 7.44
CA LYS A 120 -4.58 30.85 7.67
C LYS A 120 -5.26 32.09 7.07
N ALA A 121 -6.05 31.90 6.02
CA ALA A 121 -6.80 32.99 5.36
C ALA A 121 -8.26 33.10 5.85
N SER A 122 -8.64 32.32 6.88
CA SER A 122 -9.98 32.32 7.45
C SER A 122 -10.09 33.25 8.65
N LYS A 123 -11.31 33.39 9.21
CA LYS A 123 -11.54 34.17 10.43
C LYS A 123 -10.91 33.46 11.62
N ASN A 124 -10.24 34.20 12.52
CA ASN A 124 -9.59 33.71 13.73
C ASN A 124 -8.59 32.55 13.49
N PRO A 125 -7.67 32.65 12.50
CA PRO A 125 -6.88 31.50 12.06
C PRO A 125 -5.95 30.94 13.15
N ALA A 126 -5.41 31.77 14.04
CA ALA A 126 -4.52 31.31 15.12
C ALA A 126 -5.28 30.43 16.10
N GLU A 127 -6.45 30.84 16.55
CA GLU A 127 -7.31 30.11 17.48
C GLU A 127 -7.75 28.78 16.86
N GLU A 128 -8.18 28.78 15.60
CA GLU A 128 -8.62 27.59 14.89
C GLU A 128 -7.48 26.56 14.72
N ILE A 129 -6.25 27.04 14.41
CA ILE A 129 -5.07 26.17 14.28
C ILE A 129 -4.69 25.58 15.64
N ASP A 130 -4.70 26.38 16.72
CA ASP A 130 -4.33 25.92 18.05
C ASP A 130 -5.34 24.91 18.62
N ASN A 131 -6.62 25.04 18.25
CA ASN A 131 -7.69 24.14 18.65
C ASN A 131 -7.83 22.90 17.78
N ALA A 132 -7.17 22.83 16.61
CA ALA A 132 -7.27 21.72 15.66
C ALA A 132 -6.52 20.46 16.13
N LYS A 133 -6.90 19.93 17.30
CA LYS A 133 -6.31 18.74 17.93
C LYS A 133 -7.20 17.51 17.73
N TYR A 134 -7.31 17.08 16.48
CA TYR A 134 -8.16 15.94 16.08
C TYR A 134 -7.32 14.75 15.61
N PRO A 135 -6.71 13.95 16.53
CA PRO A 135 -5.78 12.88 16.17
C PRO A 135 -6.42 11.74 15.37
N SER A 136 -7.74 11.65 15.34
CA SER A 136 -8.48 10.67 14.53
C SER A 136 -8.80 11.15 13.11
N ILE A 137 -8.56 12.43 12.79
CA ILE A 137 -8.71 12.96 11.43
C ILE A 137 -7.39 12.75 10.67
N ARG A 138 -7.45 12.14 9.51
CA ARG A 138 -6.32 11.90 8.63
C ARG A 138 -6.53 12.68 7.33
N LEU A 139 -5.48 13.33 6.87
CA LEU A 139 -5.50 14.08 5.63
C LEU A 139 -4.59 13.40 4.60
N PHE A 140 -5.12 13.18 3.41
CA PHE A 140 -4.38 12.68 2.27
C PHE A 140 -4.54 13.65 1.11
N HIS A 141 -3.45 14.26 0.69
CA HIS A 141 -3.45 15.18 -0.45
C HIS A 141 -3.11 14.41 -1.73
N VAL A 142 -4.00 14.49 -2.71
CA VAL A 142 -3.76 14.00 -4.08
C VAL A 142 -3.11 15.14 -4.86
N PRO A 143 -1.84 14.98 -5.32
CA PRO A 143 -1.13 16.02 -6.07
C PRO A 143 -1.71 16.21 -7.47
#